data_cb0d593acb9a960bbc219c56a7b572be
#
_entry.id   cb0d593acb9a960bbc219c56a7b572be
#
_cell.length_a   1.000
_cell.length_b   1.000
_cell.length_c   1.000
_cell.angle_alpha   90.00
_cell.angle_beta   90.00
_cell.angle_gamma   90.00
#
_symmetry.space_group_name_H-M   'P 1'
#
loop_
_entity.id
_entity.type
_entity.pdbx_description
1 polymer ?
#
loop_
_entity_poly.entity_id
_entity_poly.type
_entity_poly.pdbx_seq_one_letter_code
_entity_poly.pdbx_strand_id
1 'polypeptide(L)'
;MGIKKYNAYTPSRRHMTGSDFKEITKTTPEKSLVVSLAKNAGRNNQGKITVRHRGGGSRRKYRIIDFKRNSKDGIPATVIGIEYDPNRSANIALICYADGTKSYILAPQGLTDGMKVMSGDTAEAKVGNCMPLYHVPVGTQVHNIELYPGKGGQLVRSAGNSAQLMAKEGKYATLRLPSGEMRMVPIICRATIGVVGNGEHSLINIGKAGRTRHMGIRPTVRGSVMNPNDHPHGGGEGKPGIGRPGPCTPWGKPALGLKTRKKNKQSNKLIVRRRDGKTIK
;
A
#
# COMPACT_ATOMS: atom_id res chain seq x y z
N MET A 1 -6.01 -0.24 17.96
CA MET A 1 -6.85 0.54 17.05
C MET A 1 -8.26 -0.02 17.08
N GLY A 2 -9.29 0.82 17.07
CA GLY A 2 -10.66 0.36 17.15
C GLY A 2 -11.46 0.71 15.91
N ILE A 3 -12.43 -0.14 15.59
CA ILE A 3 -13.43 0.12 14.56
C ILE A 3 -14.64 0.76 15.20
N LYS A 4 -14.97 2.00 14.79
CA LYS A 4 -16.18 2.68 15.19
C LYS A 4 -17.37 2.14 14.39
N LYS A 5 -18.37 1.61 15.06
CA LYS A 5 -19.69 1.29 14.50
C LYS A 5 -20.60 2.52 14.56
N TYR A 6 -21.53 2.64 13.61
CA TYR A 6 -22.51 3.72 13.58
C TYR A 6 -23.90 3.18 13.92
N ASN A 7 -24.72 4.01 14.52
CA ASN A 7 -26.12 3.67 14.81
C ASN A 7 -26.91 3.46 13.51
N ALA A 8 -27.84 2.52 13.52
CA ALA A 8 -28.57 2.04 12.35
C ALA A 8 -29.77 2.93 11.97
N TYR A 9 -29.57 4.26 11.91
CA TYR A 9 -30.66 5.21 11.53
C TYR A 9 -31.11 5.09 10.07
N THR A 10 -30.25 4.59 9.19
CA THR A 10 -30.52 4.42 7.76
C THR A 10 -29.97 3.08 7.28
N PRO A 11 -30.48 2.52 6.17
CA PRO A 11 -29.95 1.26 5.60
C PRO A 11 -28.43 1.32 5.37
N SER A 12 -27.91 2.45 4.90
CA SER A 12 -26.46 2.64 4.69
C SER A 12 -25.66 2.59 5.99
N ARG A 13 -26.18 3.23 7.07
CA ARG A 13 -25.48 3.28 8.36
C ARG A 13 -25.48 1.97 9.10
N ARG A 14 -26.47 1.10 8.88
CA ARG A 14 -26.55 -0.22 9.52
C ARG A 14 -25.28 -1.05 9.40
N HIS A 15 -24.63 -1.01 8.23
CA HIS A 15 -23.41 -1.78 7.93
C HIS A 15 -22.13 -0.92 7.86
N MET A 16 -22.29 0.41 8.04
CA MET A 16 -21.15 1.32 7.94
C MET A 16 -20.27 1.22 9.17
N THR A 17 -18.97 1.18 8.94
CA THR A 17 -17.96 1.31 10.00
C THR A 17 -16.92 2.37 9.61
N GLY A 18 -16.08 2.76 10.54
CA GLY A 18 -15.01 3.71 10.33
C GLY A 18 -13.87 3.47 11.31
N SER A 19 -12.73 4.08 11.07
CA SER A 19 -11.65 4.15 12.05
C SER A 19 -12.08 5.03 13.23
N ASP A 20 -11.63 4.69 14.44
CA ASP A 20 -11.79 5.49 15.64
C ASP A 20 -10.72 6.60 15.77
N PHE A 21 -9.69 6.56 14.92
CA PHE A 21 -8.59 7.51 14.88
C PHE A 21 -7.80 7.69 16.18
N LYS A 22 -7.89 6.75 17.14
CA LYS A 22 -7.22 6.86 18.44
C LYS A 22 -5.70 6.92 18.37
N GLU A 23 -5.09 6.32 17.33
CA GLU A 23 -3.64 6.37 17.13
C GLU A 23 -3.15 7.73 16.61
N ILE A 24 -4.05 8.59 16.15
CA ILE A 24 -3.68 9.89 15.57
C ILE A 24 -3.55 10.91 16.69
N THR A 25 -2.35 11.42 16.84
CA THR A 25 -2.01 12.41 17.87
C THR A 25 -1.94 13.82 17.30
N LYS A 26 -1.68 13.95 15.98
CA LYS A 26 -1.59 15.24 15.29
C LYS A 26 -2.51 15.29 14.09
N THR A 27 -3.37 16.32 14.02
CA THR A 27 -4.38 16.49 12.96
C THR A 27 -3.94 17.45 11.85
N THR A 28 -3.05 18.40 12.16
CA THR A 28 -2.59 19.42 11.22
C THR A 28 -1.27 19.00 10.56
N PRO A 29 -1.20 18.88 9.20
CA PRO A 29 0.01 18.50 8.53
C PRO A 29 1.07 19.62 8.54
N GLU A 30 2.34 19.22 8.47
CA GLU A 30 3.47 20.15 8.30
C GLU A 30 3.40 20.79 6.92
N LYS A 31 3.26 22.12 6.87
CA LYS A 31 3.00 22.88 5.62
C LYS A 31 4.14 22.73 4.60
N SER A 32 5.39 22.71 5.05
CA SER A 32 6.58 22.56 4.20
C SER A 32 6.66 21.22 3.46
N LEU A 33 6.04 20.17 4.03
CA LEU A 33 6.06 18.82 3.50
C LEU A 33 4.77 18.44 2.73
N VAL A 34 3.95 19.43 2.37
CA VAL A 34 2.66 19.19 1.70
C VAL A 34 2.61 19.89 0.36
N VAL A 35 2.28 19.12 -0.69
CA VAL A 35 2.12 19.63 -2.06
C VAL A 35 0.72 19.37 -2.59
N SER A 36 0.30 20.17 -3.58
CA SER A 36 -0.97 19.93 -4.27
C SER A 36 -0.89 18.65 -5.10
N LEU A 37 -1.99 17.89 -5.13
CA LEU A 37 -2.09 16.68 -5.94
C LEU A 37 -2.98 16.94 -7.16
N ALA A 38 -2.41 16.90 -8.36
CA ALA A 38 -3.15 16.96 -9.60
C ALA A 38 -4.01 15.69 -9.81
N LYS A 39 -5.21 15.88 -10.34
CA LYS A 39 -6.16 14.78 -10.59
C LYS A 39 -6.12 14.41 -12.07
N ASN A 40 -5.55 13.28 -12.42
CA ASN A 40 -5.49 12.80 -13.81
C ASN A 40 -6.74 12.00 -14.23
N ALA A 41 -7.63 11.66 -13.30
CA ALA A 41 -8.86 10.91 -13.55
C ALA A 41 -8.68 9.66 -14.44
N GLY A 42 -7.58 8.94 -14.23
CA GLY A 42 -7.26 7.72 -14.98
C GLY A 42 -6.79 7.94 -16.41
N ARG A 43 -6.41 9.17 -16.80
CA ARG A 43 -5.89 9.51 -18.13
C ARG A 43 -4.36 9.46 -18.13
N ASN A 44 -3.80 9.10 -19.29
CA ASN A 44 -2.36 9.15 -19.55
C ASN A 44 -1.93 10.58 -19.99
N ASN A 45 -0.65 10.73 -20.36
CA ASN A 45 -0.09 12.00 -20.88
C ASN A 45 -0.74 12.48 -22.20
N GLN A 46 -1.37 11.57 -22.97
CA GLN A 46 -2.12 11.88 -24.20
C GLN A 46 -3.61 12.18 -23.94
N GLY A 47 -4.06 12.24 -22.69
CA GLY A 47 -5.47 12.44 -22.32
C GLY A 47 -6.37 11.22 -22.51
N LYS A 48 -5.85 10.07 -22.96
CA LYS A 48 -6.62 8.83 -23.15
C LYS A 48 -6.84 8.12 -21.82
N ILE A 49 -8.05 7.57 -21.60
CA ILE A 49 -8.38 6.80 -20.40
C ILE A 49 -7.67 5.45 -20.46
N THR A 50 -6.70 5.25 -19.58
CA THR A 50 -5.96 3.99 -19.39
C THR A 50 -6.42 3.20 -18.17
N VAL A 51 -7.00 3.88 -17.18
CA VAL A 51 -7.60 3.27 -15.99
C VAL A 51 -9.03 3.76 -15.89
N ARG A 52 -10.00 2.88 -16.17
CA ARG A 52 -11.42 3.22 -16.12
C ARG A 52 -11.92 3.41 -14.70
N HIS A 53 -13.07 4.06 -14.55
CA HIS A 53 -13.79 4.26 -13.28
C HIS A 53 -12.97 5.05 -12.24
N ARG A 54 -12.12 5.97 -12.68
CA ARG A 54 -11.39 6.91 -11.83
C ARG A 54 -11.81 8.34 -12.12
N GLY A 55 -11.84 9.18 -11.08
CA GLY A 55 -12.13 10.60 -11.22
C GLY A 55 -13.08 11.12 -10.15
N GLY A 56 -13.21 12.44 -10.08
CA GLY A 56 -13.92 13.13 -8.99
C GLY A 56 -13.19 12.94 -7.65
N GLY A 57 -13.97 12.73 -6.61
CA GLY A 57 -13.46 12.55 -5.25
C GLY A 57 -13.12 13.86 -4.53
N SER A 58 -12.89 13.76 -3.24
CA SER A 58 -12.52 14.89 -2.39
C SER A 58 -11.15 15.47 -2.78
N ARG A 59 -10.94 16.77 -2.54
CA ARG A 59 -9.61 17.38 -2.67
C ARG A 59 -8.69 16.77 -1.64
N ARG A 60 -7.47 16.39 -2.09
CA ARG A 60 -6.42 15.84 -1.24
C ARG A 60 -5.11 16.55 -1.53
N LYS A 61 -4.33 16.77 -0.49
CA LYS A 61 -2.93 17.19 -0.60
C LYS A 61 -2.04 15.97 -0.41
N TYR A 62 -0.91 15.94 -1.09
CA TYR A 62 0.09 14.89 -0.96
C TYR A 62 1.10 15.25 0.11
N ARG A 63 1.40 14.35 1.04
CA ARG A 63 2.49 14.47 2.00
C ARG A 63 3.73 13.84 1.39
N ILE A 64 4.83 14.57 1.40
CA ILE A 64 6.12 14.08 0.93
C ILE A 64 6.67 13.13 1.99
N ILE A 65 6.70 11.83 1.65
CA ILE A 65 7.18 10.79 2.56
C ILE A 65 8.61 10.43 2.17
N ASP A 66 9.48 10.36 3.16
CA ASP A 66 10.83 9.86 2.97
C ASP A 66 10.83 8.31 2.97
N PHE A 67 10.80 7.73 1.76
CA PHE A 67 10.91 6.30 1.57
C PHE A 67 12.35 5.81 1.51
N LYS A 68 13.33 6.70 1.37
CA LYS A 68 14.75 6.34 1.25
C LYS A 68 15.44 6.27 2.60
N ARG A 69 15.18 7.27 3.45
CA ARG A 69 15.76 7.42 4.78
C ARG A 69 17.30 7.31 4.82
N ASN A 70 17.97 7.70 3.73
CA ASN A 70 19.43 7.62 3.61
C ASN A 70 20.12 8.99 3.71
N SER A 71 19.39 10.08 3.67
CA SER A 71 19.94 11.44 3.70
C SER A 71 20.44 11.86 5.09
N LYS A 72 19.97 11.17 6.14
CA LYS A 72 20.22 11.51 7.55
C LYS A 72 20.65 10.26 8.35
N ASP A 73 21.58 9.48 7.76
CA ASP A 73 22.12 8.30 8.43
C ASP A 73 22.91 8.69 9.70
N GLY A 74 22.76 7.92 10.77
CA GLY A 74 23.40 8.15 12.05
C GLY A 74 22.80 9.29 12.88
N ILE A 75 21.88 10.09 12.32
CA ILE A 75 21.26 11.20 13.04
C ILE A 75 19.96 10.71 13.69
N PRO A 76 19.82 10.78 15.02
CA PRO A 76 18.59 10.42 15.70
C PRO A 76 17.48 11.44 15.39
N ALA A 77 16.26 10.94 15.20
CA ALA A 77 15.08 11.75 15.05
C ALA A 77 14.05 11.41 16.12
N THR A 78 13.31 12.40 16.59
CA THR A 78 12.22 12.22 17.58
C THR A 78 10.88 12.27 16.86
N VAL A 79 9.95 11.38 17.19
CA VAL A 79 8.58 11.38 16.69
C VAL A 79 7.81 12.53 17.33
N ILE A 80 7.32 13.47 16.50
CA ILE A 80 6.52 14.61 16.96
C ILE A 80 5.04 14.22 17.05
N GLY A 81 4.57 13.37 16.14
CA GLY A 81 3.16 12.98 16.12
C GLY A 81 2.81 12.03 14.98
N ILE A 82 1.72 11.31 15.16
CA ILE A 82 1.14 10.42 14.16
C ILE A 82 -0.01 11.14 13.46
N GLU A 83 -0.01 11.13 12.13
CA GLU A 83 -0.96 11.82 11.30
C GLU A 83 -1.70 10.88 10.34
N TYR A 84 -2.94 11.25 10.01
CA TYR A 84 -3.71 10.62 8.94
C TYR A 84 -3.26 11.12 7.56
N ASP A 85 -3.03 10.22 6.61
CA ASP A 85 -2.79 10.57 5.20
C ASP A 85 -3.92 10.03 4.30
N PRO A 86 -4.67 10.90 3.59
CA PRO A 86 -5.76 10.47 2.71
C PRO A 86 -5.28 9.75 1.42
N ASN A 87 -3.97 9.69 1.17
CA ASN A 87 -3.41 9.11 -0.05
C ASN A 87 -2.95 7.65 0.12
N ARG A 88 -2.96 7.16 1.36
CA ARG A 88 -2.54 5.78 1.70
C ARG A 88 -3.41 5.19 2.81
N SER A 89 -3.36 3.88 2.93
CA SER A 89 -4.05 3.18 4.02
C SER A 89 -3.32 3.28 5.36
N ALA A 90 -1.98 3.39 5.34
CA ALA A 90 -1.15 3.52 6.52
C ALA A 90 -1.19 4.94 7.08
N ASN A 91 -1.12 5.08 8.43
CA ASN A 91 -0.81 6.33 9.07
C ASN A 91 0.67 6.70 8.82
N ILE A 92 0.99 7.99 8.97
CA ILE A 92 2.34 8.54 8.83
C ILE A 92 2.79 9.15 10.14
N ALA A 93 4.10 9.15 10.41
CA ALA A 93 4.68 9.81 11.56
C ALA A 93 5.51 11.01 11.10
N LEU A 94 5.31 12.16 11.72
CA LEU A 94 6.17 13.31 11.58
C LEU A 94 7.34 13.15 12.55
N ILE A 95 8.55 13.14 12.01
CA ILE A 95 9.79 13.06 12.78
C ILE A 95 10.58 14.37 12.66
N CYS A 96 11.31 14.72 13.71
CA CYS A 96 12.25 15.84 13.74
C CYS A 96 13.64 15.29 14.07
N TYR A 97 14.58 15.53 13.17
CA TYR A 97 15.97 15.17 13.39
C TYR A 97 16.63 16.15 14.38
N ALA A 98 17.76 15.72 14.94
CA ALA A 98 18.54 16.56 15.87
C ALA A 98 19.01 17.90 15.27
N ASP A 99 19.09 17.96 13.93
CA ASP A 99 19.42 19.19 13.18
C ASP A 99 18.20 20.11 12.93
N GLY A 100 17.03 19.80 13.50
CA GLY A 100 15.80 20.57 13.34
C GLY A 100 15.02 20.26 12.04
N THR A 101 15.56 19.46 11.11
CA THR A 101 14.85 19.12 9.89
C THR A 101 13.71 18.15 10.18
N LYS A 102 12.55 18.36 9.52
CA LYS A 102 11.38 17.50 9.67
C LYS A 102 11.19 16.60 8.46
N SER A 103 10.68 15.40 8.67
CA SER A 103 10.35 14.46 7.60
C SER A 103 9.14 13.61 7.97
N TYR A 104 8.43 13.09 6.97
CA TYR A 104 7.40 12.08 7.18
C TYR A 104 7.93 10.68 6.89
N ILE A 105 7.60 9.74 7.74
CA ILE A 105 7.83 8.30 7.55
C ILE A 105 6.52 7.54 7.66
N LEU A 106 6.49 6.26 7.23
CA LEU A 106 5.37 5.38 7.55
C LEU A 106 5.37 5.09 9.06
N ALA A 107 4.22 5.19 9.70
CA ALA A 107 4.08 4.88 11.11
C ALA A 107 3.97 3.36 11.31
N PRO A 108 4.96 2.68 11.91
CA PRO A 108 4.82 1.29 12.32
C PRO A 108 3.90 1.17 13.52
N GLN A 109 3.36 -0.03 13.71
CA GLN A 109 2.56 -0.36 14.89
C GLN A 109 3.41 -0.23 16.16
N GLY A 110 2.84 0.40 17.18
CA GLY A 110 3.52 0.60 18.46
C GLY A 110 4.45 1.82 18.51
N LEU A 111 4.55 2.60 17.42
CA LEU A 111 5.24 3.88 17.45
C LEU A 111 4.38 4.92 18.19
N THR A 112 4.99 5.65 19.12
CA THR A 112 4.33 6.71 19.91
C THR A 112 5.13 8.01 19.85
N ASP A 113 4.48 9.10 20.21
CA ASP A 113 5.13 10.41 20.30
C ASP A 113 6.28 10.39 21.31
N GLY A 114 7.34 11.11 21.02
CA GLY A 114 8.56 11.17 21.82
C GLY A 114 9.55 10.02 21.59
N MET A 115 9.15 8.93 20.92
CA MET A 115 10.10 7.86 20.59
C MET A 115 11.19 8.35 19.64
N LYS A 116 12.42 7.83 19.85
CA LYS A 116 13.56 8.10 18.97
C LYS A 116 13.63 7.03 17.89
N VAL A 117 13.85 7.47 16.65
CA VAL A 117 14.07 6.61 15.48
C VAL A 117 15.36 7.03 14.78
N MET A 118 16.08 6.06 14.23
CA MET A 118 17.35 6.28 13.56
C MET A 118 17.41 5.50 12.24
N SER A 119 18.24 5.98 11.32
CA SER A 119 18.53 5.29 10.07
C SER A 119 20.03 5.09 9.92
N GLY A 120 20.45 4.04 9.23
CA GLY A 120 21.85 3.77 8.93
C GLY A 120 22.35 2.44 9.51
N ASP A 121 23.63 2.22 9.33
CA ASP A 121 24.29 0.95 9.72
C ASP A 121 24.41 0.78 11.24
N THR A 122 24.49 1.88 11.97
CA THR A 122 24.61 1.90 13.44
C THR A 122 23.25 1.83 14.15
N ALA A 123 22.15 1.81 13.40
CA ALA A 123 20.82 1.77 13.97
C ALA A 123 20.55 0.42 14.64
N GLU A 124 20.01 0.43 15.86
CA GLU A 124 19.55 -0.78 16.54
C GLU A 124 18.29 -1.37 15.90
N ALA A 125 18.08 -2.68 16.03
CA ALA A 125 16.90 -3.37 15.50
C ALA A 125 15.62 -3.09 16.33
N LYS A 126 15.28 -1.80 16.51
CA LYS A 126 14.08 -1.31 17.21
C LYS A 126 13.01 -0.87 16.19
N VAL A 127 11.73 -0.93 16.61
CA VAL A 127 10.59 -0.54 15.78
C VAL A 127 10.76 0.91 15.28
N GLY A 128 10.60 1.12 13.98
CA GLY A 128 10.74 2.43 13.34
C GLY A 128 12.14 2.74 12.81
N ASN A 129 13.17 2.02 13.23
CA ASN A 129 14.53 2.18 12.71
C ASN A 129 14.67 1.59 11.31
N CYS A 130 15.47 2.23 10.48
CA CYS A 130 15.73 1.83 9.10
C CYS A 130 17.20 1.45 8.93
N MET A 131 17.45 0.24 8.43
CA MET A 131 18.81 -0.27 8.25
C MET A 131 18.90 -1.18 7.03
N PRO A 132 20.11 -1.45 6.51
CA PRO A 132 20.32 -2.49 5.51
C PRO A 132 19.95 -3.88 6.03
N LEU A 133 19.46 -4.75 5.13
CA LEU A 133 18.99 -6.09 5.50
C LEU A 133 20.07 -6.96 6.14
N TYR A 134 21.36 -6.70 5.87
CA TYR A 134 22.43 -7.47 6.49
C TYR A 134 22.56 -7.23 8.00
N HIS A 135 22.10 -6.08 8.52
CA HIS A 135 22.06 -5.81 9.97
C HIS A 135 20.77 -6.31 10.64
N VAL A 136 19.68 -6.50 9.88
CA VAL A 136 18.39 -6.95 10.44
C VAL A 136 18.52 -8.39 10.94
N PRO A 137 18.16 -8.74 12.18
CA PRO A 137 18.14 -10.13 12.65
C PRO A 137 17.18 -11.01 11.84
N VAL A 138 17.56 -12.28 11.61
CA VAL A 138 16.67 -13.26 10.96
C VAL A 138 15.43 -13.48 11.83
N GLY A 139 14.27 -13.69 11.19
CA GLY A 139 12.99 -13.81 11.86
C GLY A 139 12.25 -12.48 12.08
N THR A 140 12.96 -11.34 11.99
CA THR A 140 12.37 -10.01 12.24
C THR A 140 11.36 -9.62 11.17
N GLN A 141 10.29 -8.95 11.60
CA GLN A 141 9.31 -8.35 10.72
C GLN A 141 9.79 -6.96 10.26
N VAL A 142 9.71 -6.73 8.95
CA VAL A 142 10.16 -5.48 8.32
C VAL A 142 9.11 -4.95 7.34
N HIS A 143 9.15 -3.65 7.10
CA HIS A 143 8.31 -2.97 6.11
C HIS A 143 9.12 -1.93 5.34
N ASN A 144 8.48 -1.24 4.38
CA ASN A 144 9.13 -0.21 3.55
C ASN A 144 10.44 -0.69 2.92
N ILE A 145 10.42 -1.86 2.27
CA ILE A 145 11.60 -2.58 1.81
C ILE A 145 11.99 -2.08 0.42
N GLU A 146 13.27 -1.82 0.22
CA GLU A 146 13.85 -1.53 -1.09
C GLU A 146 13.95 -2.79 -1.96
N LEU A 147 13.81 -2.62 -3.27
CA LEU A 147 14.10 -3.65 -4.28
C LEU A 147 15.48 -3.49 -4.90
N TYR A 148 15.97 -2.27 -4.95
CA TYR A 148 17.29 -1.89 -5.44
C TYR A 148 17.89 -0.89 -4.46
N PRO A 149 19.18 -1.00 -4.14
CA PRO A 149 19.83 -0.11 -3.18
C PRO A 149 19.65 1.37 -3.56
N GLY A 150 19.32 2.21 -2.59
CA GLY A 150 19.17 3.65 -2.75
C GLY A 150 17.94 4.13 -3.53
N LYS A 151 17.09 3.23 -4.04
CA LYS A 151 15.87 3.60 -4.77
C LYS A 151 14.72 4.02 -3.86
N GLY A 152 14.80 3.68 -2.59
CA GLY A 152 13.74 3.87 -1.59
C GLY A 152 12.79 2.68 -1.51
N GLY A 153 12.08 2.58 -0.40
CA GLY A 153 11.17 1.47 -0.11
C GLY A 153 10.03 1.36 -1.11
N GLN A 154 9.82 0.18 -1.66
CA GLN A 154 8.80 -0.12 -2.65
C GLN A 154 7.83 -1.22 -2.22
N LEU A 155 8.27 -2.17 -1.41
CA LEU A 155 7.47 -3.28 -0.92
C LEU A 155 6.95 -3.00 0.49
N VAL A 156 5.82 -3.60 0.83
CA VAL A 156 5.26 -3.64 2.20
C VAL A 156 5.08 -2.24 2.80
N ARG A 157 4.21 -1.43 2.17
CA ARG A 157 3.91 -0.06 2.61
C ARG A 157 2.45 0.17 2.99
N SER A 158 1.60 -0.83 2.78
CA SER A 158 0.18 -0.73 3.11
C SER A 158 -0.08 -1.08 4.57
N ALA A 159 -1.15 -0.53 5.12
CA ALA A 159 -1.58 -0.74 6.51
C ALA A 159 -1.62 -2.23 6.91
N GLY A 160 -1.15 -2.54 8.10
CA GLY A 160 -1.16 -3.88 8.67
C GLY A 160 -0.22 -4.90 8.02
N ASN A 161 0.58 -4.50 7.03
CA ASN A 161 1.48 -5.42 6.34
C ASN A 161 2.88 -5.43 6.93
N SER A 162 3.49 -6.60 6.91
CA SER A 162 4.91 -6.82 7.19
C SER A 162 5.45 -7.91 6.27
N ALA A 163 6.75 -7.93 6.04
CA ALA A 163 7.47 -9.07 5.50
C ALA A 163 8.40 -9.62 6.57
N GLN A 164 8.65 -10.91 6.56
CA GLN A 164 9.57 -11.55 7.50
C GLN A 164 10.89 -11.85 6.79
N LEU A 165 12.01 -11.49 7.41
CA LEU A 165 13.34 -11.88 6.96
C LEU A 165 13.57 -13.35 7.35
N MET A 166 13.66 -14.23 6.33
CA MET A 166 13.76 -15.67 6.56
C MET A 166 15.23 -16.16 6.61
N ALA A 167 16.06 -15.65 5.73
CA ALA A 167 17.47 -16.05 5.62
C ALA A 167 18.30 -14.95 4.97
N LYS A 168 19.61 -15.03 5.18
CA LYS A 168 20.63 -14.20 4.52
C LYS A 168 21.66 -15.14 3.91
N GLU A 169 21.81 -15.11 2.58
CA GLU A 169 22.70 -16.00 1.85
C GLU A 169 23.52 -15.22 0.82
N GLY A 170 24.81 -15.15 1.02
CA GLY A 170 25.72 -14.41 0.16
C GLY A 170 25.29 -12.96 -0.05
N LYS A 171 24.96 -12.60 -1.29
CA LYS A 171 24.57 -11.23 -1.69
C LYS A 171 23.06 -10.95 -1.54
N TYR A 172 22.25 -11.91 -1.08
CA TYR A 172 20.80 -11.81 -1.04
C TYR A 172 20.23 -12.10 0.35
N ALA A 173 19.12 -11.44 0.65
CA ALA A 173 18.25 -11.71 1.78
C ALA A 173 16.93 -12.28 1.26
N THR A 174 16.47 -13.39 1.83
CA THR A 174 15.20 -14.04 1.49
C THR A 174 14.08 -13.51 2.38
N LEU A 175 13.08 -12.90 1.76
CA LEU A 175 11.94 -12.29 2.43
C LEU A 175 10.64 -13.07 2.12
N ARG A 176 9.87 -13.37 3.15
CA ARG A 176 8.48 -13.82 3.03
C ARG A 176 7.57 -12.60 2.99
N LEU A 177 6.96 -12.35 1.84
CA LEU A 177 6.06 -11.22 1.61
C LEU A 177 4.64 -11.48 2.17
N PRO A 178 3.81 -10.44 2.39
CA PRO A 178 2.42 -10.60 2.84
C PRO A 178 1.57 -11.49 1.94
N SER A 179 1.90 -11.61 0.66
CA SER A 179 1.24 -12.51 -0.30
C SER A 179 1.57 -14.00 -0.09
N GLY A 180 2.54 -14.32 0.78
CA GLY A 180 3.11 -15.67 0.93
C GLY A 180 4.25 -15.98 -0.04
N GLU A 181 4.55 -15.09 -1.00
CA GLU A 181 5.68 -15.24 -1.91
C GLU A 181 7.01 -15.11 -1.14
N MET A 182 7.93 -16.03 -1.37
CA MET A 182 9.32 -15.94 -0.88
C MET A 182 10.19 -15.39 -2.00
N ARG A 183 10.85 -14.29 -1.72
CA ARG A 183 11.62 -13.53 -2.70
C ARG A 183 12.97 -13.11 -2.16
N MET A 184 13.98 -13.22 -2.99
CA MET A 184 15.32 -12.68 -2.75
C MET A 184 15.38 -11.20 -3.09
N VAL A 185 16.06 -10.44 -2.24
CA VAL A 185 16.36 -9.01 -2.40
C VAL A 185 17.84 -8.81 -2.07
N PRO A 186 18.59 -7.94 -2.77
CA PRO A 186 19.97 -7.66 -2.42
C PRO A 186 20.13 -7.30 -0.94
N ILE A 187 21.09 -7.86 -0.27
CA ILE A 187 21.26 -7.73 1.19
C ILE A 187 21.58 -6.29 1.63
N ILE A 188 22.10 -5.46 0.72
CA ILE A 188 22.42 -4.04 0.92
C ILE A 188 21.13 -3.19 0.93
N CYS A 189 20.01 -3.68 0.38
CA CYS A 189 18.74 -2.98 0.38
C CYS A 189 18.27 -2.68 1.80
N ARG A 190 17.69 -1.50 2.00
CA ARG A 190 17.20 -1.06 3.30
C ARG A 190 15.76 -1.50 3.55
N ALA A 191 15.46 -1.68 4.83
CA ALA A 191 14.11 -1.93 5.31
C ALA A 191 13.91 -1.24 6.67
N THR A 192 12.66 -0.98 7.02
CA THR A 192 12.30 -0.43 8.34
C THR A 192 11.76 -1.57 9.21
N ILE A 193 12.20 -1.63 10.46
CA ILE A 193 11.80 -2.64 11.44
C ILE A 193 10.34 -2.43 11.88
N GLY A 194 9.59 -3.51 11.98
CA GLY A 194 8.23 -3.56 12.50
C GLY A 194 7.16 -3.78 11.44
N VAL A 195 5.91 -3.79 11.86
CA VAL A 195 4.69 -3.93 11.05
C VAL A 195 4.13 -2.55 10.78
N VAL A 196 3.58 -2.29 9.59
CA VAL A 196 2.91 -1.00 9.29
C VAL A 196 1.66 -0.87 10.17
N GLY A 197 1.46 0.28 10.78
CA GLY A 197 0.29 0.59 11.63
C GLY A 197 -1.03 0.56 10.86
N ASN A 198 -2.15 0.89 11.54
CA ASN A 198 -3.50 0.90 10.98
C ASN A 198 -3.98 -0.47 10.44
N GLY A 199 -3.64 -1.58 11.12
CA GLY A 199 -3.89 -2.95 10.64
C GLY A 199 -5.37 -3.28 10.35
N GLU A 200 -6.30 -2.65 11.06
CA GLU A 200 -7.74 -2.87 10.89
C GLU A 200 -8.37 -2.09 9.72
N HIS A 201 -7.58 -1.33 8.96
CA HIS A 201 -8.08 -0.56 7.82
C HIS A 201 -8.88 -1.40 6.81
N SER A 202 -8.50 -2.64 6.58
CA SER A 202 -9.19 -3.56 5.67
C SER A 202 -10.57 -4.01 6.15
N LEU A 203 -10.85 -3.91 7.45
CA LEU A 203 -12.11 -4.30 8.08
C LEU A 203 -13.17 -3.18 8.03
N ILE A 204 -12.81 -1.99 7.56
CA ILE A 204 -13.72 -0.86 7.45
C ILE A 204 -14.74 -1.10 6.33
N ASN A 205 -16.02 -1.07 6.68
CA ASN A 205 -17.10 -1.13 5.71
C ASN A 205 -17.53 0.29 5.30
N ILE A 206 -17.42 0.58 4.00
CA ILE A 206 -17.74 1.90 3.44
C ILE A 206 -19.24 2.22 3.58
N GLY A 207 -20.13 1.24 3.45
CA GLY A 207 -21.57 1.31 3.73
C GLY A 207 -22.42 2.01 2.67
N LYS A 208 -21.90 2.96 1.88
CA LYS A 208 -22.64 3.66 0.82
C LYS A 208 -21.79 4.06 -0.38
N ALA A 209 -22.44 4.11 -1.54
CA ALA A 209 -21.83 4.49 -2.81
C ALA A 209 -21.20 5.92 -2.78
N GLY A 210 -21.81 6.86 -2.04
CA GLY A 210 -21.29 8.21 -1.91
C GLY A 210 -19.89 8.28 -1.29
N ARG A 211 -19.56 7.43 -0.29
CA ARG A 211 -18.19 7.35 0.26
C ARG A 211 -17.20 6.84 -0.79
N THR A 212 -17.60 5.85 -1.59
CA THR A 212 -16.78 5.36 -2.70
C THR A 212 -16.54 6.46 -3.73
N ARG A 213 -17.56 7.27 -4.03
CA ARG A 213 -17.43 8.44 -4.93
C ARG A 213 -16.46 9.48 -4.38
N HIS A 214 -16.50 9.77 -3.07
CA HIS A 214 -15.53 10.68 -2.43
C HIS A 214 -14.10 10.17 -2.48
N MET A 215 -13.90 8.85 -2.55
CA MET A 215 -12.57 8.24 -2.76
C MET A 215 -12.05 8.35 -4.19
N GLY A 216 -12.84 8.92 -5.12
CA GLY A 216 -12.47 9.07 -6.53
C GLY A 216 -12.75 7.85 -7.40
N ILE A 217 -13.57 6.94 -6.93
CA ILE A 217 -14.01 5.75 -7.67
C ILE A 217 -15.38 6.07 -8.30
N ARG A 218 -15.46 5.98 -9.63
CA ARG A 218 -16.70 6.16 -10.38
C ARG A 218 -17.49 4.84 -10.43
N PRO A 219 -18.82 4.91 -10.62
CA PRO A 219 -19.66 3.72 -10.79
C PRO A 219 -19.17 2.86 -11.96
N THR A 220 -19.34 1.56 -11.81
CA THR A 220 -19.02 0.56 -12.84
C THR A 220 -20.30 -0.08 -13.31
N VAL A 221 -20.49 -0.12 -14.63
CA VAL A 221 -21.58 -0.84 -15.28
C VAL A 221 -21.10 -2.24 -15.65
N ARG A 222 -21.87 -3.27 -15.34
CA ARG A 222 -21.56 -4.65 -15.71
C ARG A 222 -21.80 -4.88 -17.22
N GLY A 223 -20.99 -5.72 -17.86
CA GLY A 223 -21.05 -5.96 -19.29
C GLY A 223 -22.38 -6.52 -19.79
N SER A 224 -23.10 -7.29 -18.95
CA SER A 224 -24.39 -7.90 -19.33
C SER A 224 -25.56 -6.91 -19.52
N VAL A 225 -25.39 -5.64 -19.14
CA VAL A 225 -26.40 -4.58 -19.37
C VAL A 225 -25.99 -3.60 -20.45
N MET A 226 -24.91 -3.91 -21.16
CA MET A 226 -24.43 -3.15 -22.32
C MET A 226 -24.96 -3.74 -23.62
N ASN A 227 -24.78 -3.00 -24.73
CA ASN A 227 -25.08 -3.50 -26.05
C ASN A 227 -24.04 -4.55 -26.51
N PRO A 228 -24.37 -5.41 -27.49
CA PRO A 228 -23.44 -6.42 -28.01
C PRO A 228 -22.16 -5.85 -28.60
N ASN A 229 -22.19 -4.63 -29.15
CA ASN A 229 -21.00 -3.94 -29.64
C ASN A 229 -20.08 -3.38 -28.59
N ASP A 230 -20.61 -3.15 -27.36
CA ASP A 230 -19.84 -2.55 -26.24
C ASP A 230 -19.15 -3.58 -25.37
N HIS A 231 -19.74 -4.77 -25.26
CA HIS A 231 -19.20 -5.83 -24.41
C HIS A 231 -19.57 -7.24 -24.92
N PRO A 232 -18.67 -8.23 -24.84
CA PRO A 232 -18.97 -9.63 -25.24
C PRO A 232 -20.13 -10.28 -24.47
N HIS A 233 -20.54 -9.73 -23.33
CA HIS A 233 -21.70 -10.20 -22.57
C HIS A 233 -22.95 -9.36 -22.82
N GLY A 234 -22.89 -8.40 -23.73
CA GLY A 234 -24.01 -7.50 -24.04
C GLY A 234 -25.08 -8.17 -24.89
N GLY A 235 -26.26 -7.56 -24.90
CA GLY A 235 -27.43 -8.05 -25.65
C GLY A 235 -28.26 -9.08 -24.89
N GLY A 236 -29.27 -9.61 -25.60
CA GLY A 236 -30.24 -10.53 -25.03
C GLY A 236 -31.44 -9.84 -24.39
N GLU A 237 -32.46 -10.60 -24.04
CA GLU A 237 -33.71 -10.12 -23.47
C GLU A 237 -33.74 -10.37 -21.94
N GLY A 238 -34.31 -9.41 -21.19
CA GLY A 238 -34.46 -9.50 -19.73
C GLY A 238 -33.12 -9.51 -18.97
N LYS A 239 -32.84 -10.61 -18.27
CA LYS A 239 -31.55 -10.86 -17.57
C LYS A 239 -30.80 -12.01 -18.22
N PRO A 240 -30.22 -11.83 -19.43
CA PRO A 240 -29.53 -12.90 -20.11
C PRO A 240 -28.29 -13.33 -19.31
N GLY A 241 -27.95 -14.60 -19.39
CA GLY A 241 -26.70 -15.18 -18.91
C GLY A 241 -25.51 -14.66 -19.71
N ILE A 242 -24.30 -15.10 -19.34
CA ILE A 242 -23.07 -14.69 -20.03
C ILE A 242 -23.01 -15.21 -21.48
N GLY A 243 -23.68 -16.34 -21.80
CA GLY A 243 -23.73 -16.96 -23.13
C GLY A 243 -22.38 -17.44 -23.65
N ARG A 244 -21.39 -17.61 -22.77
CA ARG A 244 -20.02 -18.04 -23.07
C ARG A 244 -19.52 -19.03 -22.02
N PRO A 245 -18.50 -19.87 -22.34
CA PRO A 245 -17.95 -20.84 -21.36
C PRO A 245 -17.42 -20.20 -20.09
N GLY A 246 -17.12 -18.90 -20.08
CA GLY A 246 -16.66 -18.15 -18.92
C GLY A 246 -16.74 -16.65 -19.12
N PRO A 247 -16.60 -15.86 -18.02
CA PRO A 247 -16.66 -14.40 -18.11
C PRO A 247 -15.48 -13.83 -18.90
N CYS A 248 -15.78 -12.85 -19.75
CA CYS A 248 -14.82 -12.15 -20.59
C CYS A 248 -14.65 -10.70 -20.16
N THR A 249 -13.48 -10.15 -20.47
CA THR A 249 -13.22 -8.71 -20.43
C THR A 249 -13.90 -8.01 -21.63
N PRO A 250 -14.04 -6.68 -21.66
CA PRO A 250 -14.55 -5.95 -22.82
C PRO A 250 -13.80 -6.23 -24.12
N TRP A 251 -12.56 -6.69 -24.03
CA TRP A 251 -11.72 -7.06 -25.20
C TRP A 251 -11.76 -8.56 -25.53
N GLY A 252 -12.71 -9.31 -24.97
CA GLY A 252 -12.91 -10.73 -25.29
C GLY A 252 -11.94 -11.71 -24.60
N LYS A 253 -11.00 -11.23 -23.80
CA LYS A 253 -10.09 -12.11 -23.04
C LYS A 253 -10.80 -12.70 -21.81
N PRO A 254 -10.45 -13.93 -21.36
CA PRO A 254 -10.97 -14.47 -20.13
C PRO A 254 -10.73 -13.50 -18.94
N ALA A 255 -11.79 -13.20 -18.18
CA ALA A 255 -11.70 -12.29 -17.03
C ALA A 255 -11.11 -12.95 -15.80
N LEU A 256 -11.27 -14.27 -15.64
CA LEU A 256 -10.78 -15.06 -14.51
C LEU A 256 -9.80 -16.14 -14.98
N GLY A 257 -8.82 -16.45 -14.15
CA GLY A 257 -7.90 -17.57 -14.37
C GLY A 257 -6.79 -17.36 -15.41
N LEU A 258 -6.83 -16.28 -16.20
CA LEU A 258 -5.80 -16.01 -17.21
C LEU A 258 -4.48 -15.60 -16.54
N LYS A 259 -3.43 -16.39 -16.78
CA LYS A 259 -2.07 -16.08 -16.30
C LYS A 259 -1.43 -15.01 -17.21
N THR A 260 -1.39 -13.76 -16.74
CA THR A 260 -0.87 -12.61 -17.50
C THR A 260 0.62 -12.34 -17.30
N ARG A 261 1.25 -12.96 -16.30
CA ARG A 261 2.70 -12.82 -16.05
C ARG A 261 3.49 -13.44 -17.23
N LYS A 262 4.41 -12.68 -17.81
CA LYS A 262 5.32 -13.18 -18.87
C LYS A 262 6.17 -14.32 -18.31
N LYS A 263 6.31 -15.43 -19.07
CA LYS A 263 7.10 -16.61 -18.68
C LYS A 263 8.57 -16.26 -18.40
N ASN A 264 9.20 -15.49 -19.28
CA ASN A 264 10.61 -15.13 -19.23
C ASN A 264 10.87 -13.77 -18.56
N LYS A 265 10.20 -13.47 -17.45
CA LYS A 265 10.45 -12.25 -16.71
C LYS A 265 11.73 -12.38 -15.87
N GLN A 266 12.68 -11.45 -16.00
CA GLN A 266 13.96 -11.47 -15.26
C GLN A 266 13.77 -11.63 -13.75
N SER A 267 12.73 -11.01 -13.17
CA SER A 267 12.43 -11.13 -11.74
C SER A 267 12.05 -12.56 -11.29
N ASN A 268 11.89 -13.53 -12.22
CA ASN A 268 11.66 -14.94 -11.83
C ASN A 268 12.87 -15.53 -11.11
N LYS A 269 14.10 -15.12 -11.47
CA LYS A 269 15.34 -15.57 -10.83
C LYS A 269 15.41 -15.23 -9.34
N LEU A 270 14.66 -14.20 -8.91
CA LEU A 270 14.64 -13.73 -7.54
C LEU A 270 13.46 -14.27 -6.71
N ILE A 271 12.60 -15.09 -7.30
CA ILE A 271 11.45 -15.69 -6.59
C ILE A 271 11.79 -17.13 -6.27
N VAL A 272 11.94 -17.44 -4.99
CA VAL A 272 12.22 -18.80 -4.49
C VAL A 272 10.95 -19.64 -4.50
N ARG A 273 9.85 -19.06 -3.99
CA ARG A 273 8.56 -19.74 -3.87
C ARG A 273 7.42 -18.77 -4.16
N ARG A 274 6.49 -19.16 -5.01
CA ARG A 274 5.29 -18.36 -5.31
C ARG A 274 4.28 -18.43 -4.18
N ARG A 275 3.28 -17.53 -4.21
CA ARG A 275 2.18 -17.48 -3.25
C ARG A 275 1.34 -18.78 -3.18
N ASP A 276 1.29 -19.53 -4.27
CA ASP A 276 0.60 -20.83 -4.38
C ASP A 276 1.46 -22.02 -3.89
N GLY A 277 2.61 -21.75 -3.31
CA GLY A 277 3.52 -22.75 -2.77
C GLY A 277 4.45 -23.41 -3.79
N LYS A 278 4.30 -23.11 -5.09
CA LYS A 278 5.13 -23.70 -6.14
C LYS A 278 6.48 -22.98 -6.26
N THR A 279 7.53 -23.75 -6.37
CA THR A 279 8.85 -23.23 -6.75
C THR A 279 8.87 -22.84 -8.23
N ILE A 280 9.66 -21.86 -8.59
CA ILE A 280 9.91 -21.53 -10.00
C ILE A 280 11.12 -22.38 -10.43
N LYS A 281 10.85 -23.37 -11.28
CA LYS A 281 11.89 -24.08 -12.02
C LYS A 281 12.38 -23.22 -13.17
#